data_59357ca37e337d2c74b343d288768ab3
#
_entry.id   59357ca37e337d2c74b343d288768ab3
#
_cell.length_a   1.000
_cell.length_b   1.000
_cell.length_c   1.000
_cell.angle_alpha   90.00
_cell.angle_beta   90.00
_cell.angle_gamma   90.00
#
_symmetry.space_group_name_H-M   'P 1'
#
loop_
_entity.id
_entity.type
_entity.pdbx_description
1 polymer ?
#
loop_
_entity_poly.entity_id
_entity_poly.type
_entity_poly.pdbx_seq_one_letter_code
_entity_poly.pdbx_strand_id
1 'polypeptide(L)'
;MKRMICLLLAVVMLFALTACSKKAEAEEPAGSEASEAAPEIVVNTTILKEADDNMINTYSLLAVNPEAPFVDADGNAVSDVAINTVGASALINWMLSEEGEAAAAEYGMDEYGSNLFYLKDDRPVSDAEIPEATDETKLIRLSTTTSVNDSGLLGYLLPMFEEAYGYEVEVFSAGTGKAIENAKMGNADLILVHAKAQEEQFVADGFSCIIDGMESERLSYMYNYFVLCGPADDPAGVADAEDVLAAFQSIADSKYTFISRGDNSGTHTKELSLWPESLGITAEPDSFADYTEWYISANAGMGACLVMAEEMGAYILTDKATFLTFVANDGVMD
;
A
#
# COMPACT_ATOMS: atom_id res chain seq x y z
N MET A 1 41.47 39.89 -15.69
CA MET A 1 41.87 39.97 -17.13
C MET A 1 40.99 39.00 -17.92
N LYS A 2 40.34 39.58 -18.97
CA LYS A 2 39.67 38.98 -20.14
C LYS A 2 38.48 38.02 -19.81
N ARG A 3 37.25 38.45 -19.79
CA ARG A 3 36.21 38.79 -20.82
C ARG A 3 36.39 38.03 -22.14
N MET A 4 35.39 37.15 -22.46
CA MET A 4 34.92 37.11 -23.83
C MET A 4 33.45 36.55 -23.87
N ILE A 5 32.64 37.35 -24.45
CA ILE A 5 31.25 37.35 -24.86
C ILE A 5 31.16 36.64 -26.22
N CYS A 6 30.09 35.86 -26.48
CA CYS A 6 29.53 35.60 -27.82
C CYS A 6 28.05 35.28 -27.60
N LEU A 7 27.21 36.15 -27.83
CA LEU A 7 26.37 36.75 -28.88
C LEU A 7 25.54 35.76 -29.70
N LEU A 8 24.23 35.99 -29.55
CA LEU A 8 23.03 35.59 -30.32
C LEU A 8 23.24 35.57 -31.85
N LEU A 9 22.42 34.72 -32.48
CA LEU A 9 21.87 34.99 -33.82
C LEU A 9 20.45 34.37 -33.91
N ALA A 10 19.47 35.26 -33.86
CA ALA A 10 18.11 35.05 -34.30
C ALA A 10 18.00 35.27 -35.81
N VAL A 11 17.36 34.37 -36.53
CA VAL A 11 16.98 34.64 -37.94
C VAL A 11 15.46 34.59 -38.02
N VAL A 12 14.89 35.75 -38.20
CA VAL A 12 13.51 36.01 -38.60
C VAL A 12 13.46 35.96 -40.13
N MET A 13 12.63 35.11 -40.71
CA MET A 13 12.22 35.27 -42.13
C MET A 13 10.73 35.53 -42.19
N LEU A 14 10.46 36.78 -42.52
CA LEU A 14 9.17 37.30 -43.04
C LEU A 14 9.11 36.97 -44.53
N PHE A 15 8.03 36.38 -45.01
CA PHE A 15 7.65 36.48 -46.41
C PHE A 15 6.21 36.96 -46.55
N ALA A 16 6.07 37.93 -47.40
CA ALA A 16 4.92 38.77 -47.63
C ALA A 16 3.86 38.10 -48.54
N LEU A 17 2.62 38.52 -48.30
CA LEU A 17 1.42 38.27 -49.08
C LEU A 17 1.51 38.81 -50.50
N THR A 18 1.05 38.07 -51.48
CA THR A 18 0.44 38.60 -52.68
C THR A 18 -0.82 37.79 -53.01
N ALA A 19 -1.93 38.49 -53.00
CA ALA A 19 -3.23 37.98 -53.36
C ALA A 19 -3.37 37.85 -54.89
N CYS A 20 -4.00 36.79 -55.34
CA CYS A 20 -4.72 36.80 -56.62
C CYS A 20 -5.90 35.81 -56.54
N SER A 21 -7.08 36.40 -56.68
CA SER A 21 -8.37 35.72 -56.72
C SER A 21 -8.55 34.92 -58.02
N LYS A 22 -8.98 33.66 -57.90
CA LYS A 22 -9.83 32.99 -58.88
C LYS A 22 -10.74 31.98 -58.19
N LYS A 23 -12.01 32.18 -58.43
CA LYS A 23 -13.17 31.38 -58.04
C LYS A 23 -13.13 30.06 -58.80
N ALA A 24 -13.17 28.93 -58.12
CA ALA A 24 -13.51 27.65 -58.66
C ALA A 24 -14.24 26.82 -57.62
N GLU A 25 -15.21 26.08 -58.07
CA GLU A 25 -16.28 25.37 -57.41
C GLU A 25 -15.85 24.37 -56.36
N ALA A 26 -16.79 24.15 -55.42
CA ALA A 26 -16.69 23.17 -54.35
C ALA A 26 -16.72 21.74 -54.91
N GLU A 27 -15.71 20.94 -54.60
CA GLU A 27 -15.82 19.50 -54.46
C GLU A 27 -15.54 19.17 -52.99
N GLU A 28 -16.51 18.52 -52.34
CA GLU A 28 -16.34 17.88 -51.03
C GLU A 28 -15.34 16.73 -51.14
N PRO A 29 -14.35 16.61 -50.25
CA PRO A 29 -13.70 15.34 -50.05
C PRO A 29 -14.50 14.56 -49.01
N ALA A 30 -15.19 13.52 -49.47
CA ALA A 30 -15.59 12.40 -48.64
C ALA A 30 -14.34 11.70 -48.12
N GLY A 31 -14.30 11.52 -46.80
CA GLY A 31 -13.24 10.74 -46.14
C GLY A 31 -13.09 11.20 -44.71
N SER A 32 -14.09 10.94 -43.86
CA SER A 32 -13.85 10.88 -42.45
C SER A 32 -12.95 9.63 -42.21
N GLU A 33 -11.66 9.85 -42.08
CA GLU A 33 -10.83 8.86 -41.40
C GLU A 33 -11.42 8.68 -39.98
N ALA A 34 -12.05 7.54 -39.79
CA ALA A 34 -12.40 7.08 -38.46
C ALA A 34 -11.08 7.03 -37.68
N SER A 35 -10.96 7.91 -36.67
CA SER A 35 -9.97 7.75 -35.62
C SER A 35 -10.19 6.34 -35.07
N GLU A 36 -9.28 5.43 -35.36
CA GLU A 36 -9.19 4.18 -34.64
C GLU A 36 -9.02 4.59 -33.16
N ALA A 37 -10.04 4.35 -32.36
CA ALA A 37 -9.93 4.45 -30.92
C ALA A 37 -8.75 3.54 -30.51
N ALA A 38 -7.83 4.07 -29.72
CA ALA A 38 -6.77 3.25 -29.13
C ALA A 38 -7.45 2.01 -28.49
N PRO A 39 -6.84 0.82 -28.61
CA PRO A 39 -7.43 -0.37 -28.01
C PRO A 39 -7.64 -0.10 -26.53
N GLU A 40 -8.85 -0.33 -26.05
CA GLU A 40 -9.19 -0.26 -24.63
C GLU A 40 -8.33 -1.33 -23.95
N ILE A 41 -7.42 -0.91 -23.06
CA ILE A 41 -6.59 -1.85 -22.28
C ILE A 41 -7.54 -2.49 -21.27
N VAL A 42 -7.84 -3.77 -21.47
CA VAL A 42 -8.67 -4.55 -20.57
C VAL A 42 -7.75 -5.38 -19.69
N VAL A 43 -7.74 -5.09 -18.39
CA VAL A 43 -7.05 -5.92 -17.40
C VAL A 43 -7.75 -7.28 -17.35
N ASN A 44 -7.01 -8.36 -17.58
CA ASN A 44 -7.54 -9.71 -17.58
C ASN A 44 -7.51 -10.38 -16.20
N THR A 45 -6.68 -9.87 -15.29
CA THR A 45 -6.64 -10.32 -13.89
C THR A 45 -7.89 -9.85 -13.17
N THR A 46 -8.54 -10.73 -12.43
CA THR A 46 -9.76 -10.43 -11.65
C THR A 46 -9.68 -11.02 -10.25
N ILE A 47 -10.53 -10.53 -9.33
CA ILE A 47 -10.68 -11.12 -8.01
C ILE A 47 -11.47 -12.43 -8.15
N LEU A 48 -10.88 -13.52 -7.67
CA LEU A 48 -11.50 -14.86 -7.69
C LEU A 48 -11.96 -15.30 -6.29
N LYS A 49 -11.26 -14.87 -5.24
CA LYS A 49 -11.67 -15.07 -3.84
C LYS A 49 -11.52 -13.77 -3.06
N GLU A 50 -12.54 -13.41 -2.29
CA GLU A 50 -12.55 -12.30 -1.35
C GLU A 50 -13.42 -12.62 -0.12
N ALA A 51 -13.34 -11.78 0.92
CA ALA A 51 -14.17 -11.86 2.12
C ALA A 51 -14.08 -13.20 2.88
N ASP A 52 -12.92 -13.88 2.79
CA ASP A 52 -12.63 -15.09 3.56
C ASP A 52 -11.94 -14.71 4.88
N ASP A 53 -12.34 -15.36 5.99
CA ASP A 53 -11.79 -15.08 7.33
C ASP A 53 -10.27 -15.30 7.39
N ASN A 54 -9.74 -16.25 6.62
CA ASN A 54 -8.30 -16.48 6.52
C ASN A 54 -7.55 -15.36 5.77
N MET A 55 -8.28 -14.50 5.07
CA MET A 55 -7.72 -13.36 4.32
C MET A 55 -7.88 -12.02 5.04
N ILE A 56 -8.38 -12.00 6.27
CA ILE A 56 -8.44 -10.78 7.07
C ILE A 56 -7.03 -10.26 7.36
N ASN A 57 -6.84 -8.97 7.14
CA ASN A 57 -5.61 -8.23 7.39
C ASN A 57 -5.89 -7.12 8.39
N THR A 58 -5.49 -7.31 9.64
CA THR A 58 -5.80 -6.40 10.76
C THR A 58 -4.69 -5.41 10.98
N TYR A 59 -5.03 -4.14 11.08
CA TYR A 59 -4.11 -3.03 11.30
C TYR A 59 -4.14 -2.58 12.76
N SER A 60 -2.95 -2.29 13.29
CA SER A 60 -2.76 -1.83 14.66
C SER A 60 -1.90 -0.58 14.71
N LEU A 61 -2.26 0.33 15.60
CA LEU A 61 -1.48 1.49 16.01
C LEU A 61 -0.71 1.17 17.27
N LEU A 62 0.57 1.55 17.34
CA LEU A 62 1.40 1.45 18.53
C LEU A 62 2.23 2.74 18.67
N ALA A 63 2.14 3.40 19.82
CA ALA A 63 3.01 4.51 20.15
C ALA A 63 4.40 4.00 20.54
N VAL A 64 5.46 4.68 20.10
CA VAL A 64 6.83 4.33 20.48
C VAL A 64 7.12 4.82 21.89
N ASN A 65 7.67 3.93 22.72
CA ASN A 65 8.07 4.25 24.10
C ASN A 65 9.32 5.15 24.09
N PRO A 66 9.29 6.36 24.66
CA PRO A 66 10.46 7.25 24.72
C PRO A 66 11.62 6.66 25.52
N GLU A 67 11.36 5.71 26.41
CA GLU A 67 12.36 5.02 27.25
C GLU A 67 12.80 3.65 26.63
N ALA A 68 12.45 3.38 25.38
CA ALA A 68 12.74 2.12 24.73
C ALA A 68 14.25 1.88 24.59
N PRO A 69 14.69 0.60 24.52
CA PRO A 69 16.08 0.26 24.33
C PRO A 69 16.50 0.43 22.85
N PHE A 70 16.54 1.68 22.37
CA PHE A 70 16.85 1.99 20.98
C PHE A 70 18.21 1.48 20.55
N VAL A 71 18.32 1.08 19.29
CA VAL A 71 19.55 0.56 18.68
C VAL A 71 19.81 1.23 17.34
N ASP A 72 21.08 1.31 16.94
CA ASP A 72 21.47 1.71 15.58
C ASP A 72 21.33 0.53 14.58
N ALA A 73 21.65 0.77 13.31
CA ALA A 73 21.59 -0.25 12.26
C ALA A 73 22.56 -1.44 12.49
N ASP A 74 23.57 -1.27 13.34
CA ASP A 74 24.53 -2.31 13.71
C ASP A 74 24.12 -3.02 15.01
N GLY A 75 22.97 -2.64 15.62
CA GLY A 75 22.44 -3.20 16.85
C GLY A 75 23.09 -2.66 18.14
N ASN A 76 23.85 -1.56 18.08
CA ASN A 76 24.40 -0.93 19.26
C ASN A 76 23.37 -0.03 19.93
N ALA A 77 23.38 0.01 21.27
CA ALA A 77 22.47 0.88 22.02
C ALA A 77 22.68 2.36 21.69
N VAL A 78 21.58 3.07 21.48
CA VAL A 78 21.56 4.52 21.23
C VAL A 78 20.89 5.22 22.41
N SER A 79 21.49 6.32 22.89
CA SER A 79 20.91 7.18 23.93
C SER A 79 20.39 8.49 23.32
N ASP A 80 19.58 9.21 24.09
CA ASP A 80 19.09 10.54 23.76
C ASP A 80 18.22 10.61 22.47
N VAL A 81 17.46 9.54 22.21
CA VAL A 81 16.47 9.50 21.13
C VAL A 81 15.25 10.34 21.54
N ALA A 82 14.89 11.32 20.72
CA ALA A 82 13.71 12.14 20.96
C ALA A 82 12.49 11.49 20.28
N ILE A 83 11.46 11.16 21.05
CA ILE A 83 10.16 10.68 20.58
C ILE A 83 9.11 11.74 20.86
N ASN A 84 8.35 12.13 19.85
CA ASN A 84 7.21 13.04 19.98
C ASN A 84 5.98 12.28 20.50
N THR A 85 5.95 12.01 21.79
CA THR A 85 4.84 11.29 22.44
C THR A 85 3.52 12.05 22.38
N VAL A 86 3.55 13.39 22.44
CA VAL A 86 2.36 14.23 22.32
C VAL A 86 1.75 14.12 20.94
N GLY A 87 2.55 14.28 19.89
CA GLY A 87 2.08 14.13 18.51
C GLY A 87 1.61 12.72 18.20
N ALA A 88 2.35 11.70 18.65
CA ALA A 88 1.94 10.30 18.49
C ALA A 88 0.59 10.02 19.15
N SER A 89 0.39 10.45 20.39
CA SER A 89 -0.89 10.33 21.09
C SER A 89 -2.01 11.10 20.39
N ALA A 90 -1.73 12.31 19.90
CA ALA A 90 -2.71 13.12 19.18
C ALA A 90 -3.20 12.39 17.90
N LEU A 91 -2.29 11.90 17.07
CA LEU A 91 -2.65 11.18 15.84
C LEU A 91 -3.38 9.87 16.14
N ILE A 92 -2.91 9.06 17.09
CA ILE A 92 -3.58 7.83 17.49
C ILE A 92 -4.98 8.12 18.02
N ASN A 93 -5.15 9.08 18.92
CA ASN A 93 -6.46 9.42 19.46
C ASN A 93 -7.42 9.95 18.39
N TRP A 94 -6.92 10.71 17.39
CA TRP A 94 -7.75 11.14 16.28
C TRP A 94 -8.16 9.95 15.38
N MET A 95 -7.25 9.05 15.05
CA MET A 95 -7.57 7.86 14.24
C MET A 95 -8.57 6.92 14.92
N LEU A 96 -8.63 6.95 16.27
CA LEU A 96 -9.57 6.17 17.09
C LEU A 96 -10.78 6.99 17.55
N SER A 97 -10.92 8.25 17.14
CA SER A 97 -12.10 9.08 17.38
C SER A 97 -13.24 8.74 16.43
N GLU A 98 -14.46 9.19 16.75
CA GLU A 98 -15.62 9.03 15.87
C GLU A 98 -15.36 9.60 14.47
N GLU A 99 -14.66 10.75 14.38
CA GLU A 99 -14.33 11.41 13.11
C GLU A 99 -13.32 10.59 12.28
N GLY A 100 -12.19 10.21 12.86
CA GLY A 100 -11.14 9.45 12.17
C GLY A 100 -11.61 8.06 11.76
N GLU A 101 -12.39 7.38 12.61
CA GLU A 101 -12.98 6.08 12.31
C GLU A 101 -14.01 6.16 11.18
N ALA A 102 -14.89 7.17 11.18
CA ALA A 102 -15.86 7.39 10.11
C ALA A 102 -15.14 7.63 8.76
N ALA A 103 -14.11 8.49 8.75
CA ALA A 103 -13.31 8.77 7.57
C ALA A 103 -12.63 7.49 7.04
N ALA A 104 -12.02 6.68 7.92
CA ALA A 104 -11.38 5.43 7.52
C ALA A 104 -12.39 4.41 6.95
N ALA A 105 -13.59 4.33 7.54
CA ALA A 105 -14.65 3.42 7.09
C ALA A 105 -15.30 3.85 5.77
N GLU A 106 -15.34 5.14 5.45
CA GLU A 106 -15.91 5.68 4.20
C GLU A 106 -14.91 5.63 3.03
N TYR A 107 -13.62 5.47 3.34
CA TYR A 107 -12.58 5.47 2.32
C TYR A 107 -12.82 4.41 1.24
N GLY A 108 -12.77 4.84 -0.02
CA GLY A 108 -12.98 4.00 -1.21
C GLY A 108 -14.40 4.02 -1.77
N MET A 109 -15.42 4.48 -1.01
CA MET A 109 -16.80 4.51 -1.50
C MET A 109 -17.00 5.38 -2.73
N ASP A 110 -16.38 6.57 -2.75
CA ASP A 110 -16.55 7.52 -3.85
C ASP A 110 -15.81 7.06 -5.11
N GLU A 111 -14.64 6.43 -4.96
CA GLU A 111 -13.79 6.05 -6.07
C GLU A 111 -14.10 4.64 -6.60
N TYR A 112 -14.35 3.68 -5.71
CA TYR A 112 -14.51 2.27 -6.06
C TYR A 112 -15.93 1.72 -5.81
N GLY A 113 -16.83 2.52 -5.23
CA GLY A 113 -18.19 2.09 -4.89
C GLY A 113 -18.24 1.05 -3.76
N SER A 114 -17.15 0.88 -3.01
CA SER A 114 -17.08 -0.02 -1.87
C SER A 114 -16.06 0.48 -0.84
N ASN A 115 -16.33 0.18 0.45
CA ASN A 115 -15.38 0.46 1.51
C ASN A 115 -14.13 -0.42 1.32
N LEU A 116 -12.95 0.16 1.48
CA LEU A 116 -11.68 -0.57 1.39
C LEU A 116 -11.19 -1.01 2.76
N PHE A 117 -11.61 -0.33 3.81
CA PHE A 117 -11.29 -0.66 5.20
C PHE A 117 -12.58 -0.78 6.02
N TYR A 118 -12.52 -1.62 7.04
CA TYR A 118 -13.63 -1.94 7.93
C TYR A 118 -13.18 -1.78 9.37
N LEU A 119 -14.02 -1.22 10.21
CA LEU A 119 -13.74 -1.10 11.64
C LEU A 119 -13.99 -2.43 12.35
N LYS A 120 -13.15 -2.79 13.30
CA LYS A 120 -13.36 -3.96 14.17
C LYS A 120 -14.47 -3.67 15.20
N ASP A 121 -15.27 -4.68 15.53
CA ASP A 121 -16.31 -4.56 16.53
C ASP A 121 -15.75 -4.32 17.96
N ASP A 122 -14.59 -4.91 18.27
CA ASP A 122 -13.90 -4.87 19.56
C ASP A 122 -12.75 -3.84 19.60
N ARG A 123 -12.78 -2.86 18.70
CA ARG A 123 -11.71 -1.84 18.60
C ARG A 123 -11.70 -0.90 19.79
N PRO A 124 -10.53 -0.36 20.15
CA PRO A 124 -10.45 0.77 21.06
C PRO A 124 -11.08 2.01 20.39
N VAL A 125 -11.77 2.83 21.16
CA VAL A 125 -12.34 4.11 20.74
C VAL A 125 -11.79 5.21 21.65
N SER A 126 -11.49 6.37 21.10
CA SER A 126 -10.99 7.53 21.85
C SER A 126 -12.03 8.66 21.89
N ASP A 127 -12.24 9.18 23.09
CA ASP A 127 -12.94 10.44 23.36
C ASP A 127 -11.99 11.51 23.96
N ALA A 128 -10.67 11.29 23.84
CA ALA A 128 -9.66 12.18 24.36
C ALA A 128 -9.67 13.51 23.61
N GLU A 129 -9.46 14.61 24.34
CA GLU A 129 -9.23 15.92 23.73
C GLU A 129 -7.87 15.92 23.01
N ILE A 130 -7.88 16.26 21.72
CA ILE A 130 -6.68 16.30 20.89
C ILE A 130 -6.08 17.70 20.96
N PRO A 131 -4.84 17.85 21.46
CA PRO A 131 -4.21 19.16 21.56
C PRO A 131 -3.83 19.69 20.18
N GLU A 132 -3.88 21.03 20.01
CA GLU A 132 -3.26 21.66 18.84
C GLU A 132 -1.74 21.51 18.87
N ALA A 133 -1.12 21.44 17.69
CA ALA A 133 0.32 21.36 17.55
C ALA A 133 1.02 22.62 18.07
N THR A 134 2.20 22.43 18.64
CA THR A 134 3.15 23.51 18.98
C THR A 134 4.40 23.37 18.12
N ASP A 135 5.28 24.37 18.11
CA ASP A 135 6.55 24.29 17.36
C ASP A 135 7.40 23.06 17.76
N GLU A 136 7.25 22.57 19.00
CA GLU A 136 8.00 21.43 19.54
C GLU A 136 7.33 20.08 19.26
N THR A 137 6.03 20.06 19.04
CA THR A 137 5.24 18.82 18.84
C THR A 137 4.70 18.66 17.43
N LYS A 138 4.91 19.63 16.56
CA LYS A 138 4.30 19.73 15.25
C LYS A 138 4.62 18.53 14.34
N LEU A 139 5.88 18.10 14.31
CA LEU A 139 6.32 17.03 13.43
C LEU A 139 6.09 15.67 14.09
N ILE A 140 5.31 14.82 13.41
CA ILE A 140 5.04 13.43 13.79
C ILE A 140 5.68 12.51 12.77
N ARG A 141 6.45 11.52 13.21
CA ARG A 141 7.07 10.51 12.34
C ARG A 141 6.28 9.21 12.45
N LEU A 142 5.54 8.88 11.39
CA LEU A 142 4.77 7.65 11.27
C LEU A 142 5.54 6.61 10.45
N SER A 143 5.85 5.46 11.04
CA SER A 143 6.39 4.33 10.30
C SER A 143 5.29 3.32 9.98
N THR A 144 5.14 2.95 8.70
CA THR A 144 4.04 2.11 8.23
C THR A 144 4.46 1.15 7.11
N THR A 145 3.50 0.38 6.62
CA THR A 145 3.74 -0.57 5.54
C THR A 145 3.44 0.02 4.16
N THR A 146 4.10 -0.52 3.13
CA THR A 146 3.81 -0.13 1.74
C THR A 146 2.35 -0.35 1.39
N SER A 147 1.73 -1.44 1.84
CA SER A 147 0.30 -1.71 1.56
C SER A 147 -0.65 -0.65 2.15
N VAL A 148 -0.36 -0.09 3.34
CA VAL A 148 -1.15 1.01 3.91
C VAL A 148 -0.94 2.29 3.11
N ASN A 149 0.31 2.60 2.77
CA ASN A 149 0.64 3.81 2.02
C ASN A 149 0.08 3.76 0.59
N ASP A 150 0.32 2.66 -0.11
CA ASP A 150 -0.03 2.48 -1.53
C ASP A 150 -1.54 2.31 -1.74
N SER A 151 -2.29 1.94 -0.68
CA SER A 151 -3.76 1.97 -0.71
C SER A 151 -4.34 3.38 -0.83
N GLY A 152 -3.55 4.43 -0.60
CA GLY A 152 -4.00 5.81 -0.58
C GLY A 152 -4.68 6.26 0.71
N LEU A 153 -4.93 5.35 1.66
CA LEU A 153 -5.63 5.66 2.93
C LEU A 153 -4.99 6.82 3.69
N LEU A 154 -3.66 6.79 3.85
CA LEU A 154 -2.96 7.85 4.58
C LEU A 154 -3.03 9.19 3.85
N GLY A 155 -2.95 9.19 2.52
CA GLY A 155 -3.12 10.40 1.71
C GLY A 155 -4.51 11.02 1.84
N TYR A 156 -5.51 10.22 2.22
CA TYR A 156 -6.88 10.67 2.50
C TYR A 156 -7.05 11.13 3.95
N LEU A 157 -6.55 10.38 4.93
CA LEU A 157 -6.77 10.67 6.35
C LEU A 157 -5.87 11.77 6.90
N LEU A 158 -4.56 11.75 6.60
CA LEU A 158 -3.61 12.65 7.25
C LEU A 158 -3.90 14.14 6.98
N PRO A 159 -4.28 14.59 5.77
CA PRO A 159 -4.64 15.99 5.54
C PRO A 159 -5.80 16.49 6.42
N MET A 160 -6.76 15.62 6.78
CA MET A 160 -7.87 15.99 7.67
C MET A 160 -7.36 16.30 9.08
N PHE A 161 -6.50 15.43 9.61
CA PHE A 161 -5.87 15.61 10.91
C PHE A 161 -4.94 16.85 10.94
N GLU A 162 -4.11 17.00 9.91
CA GLU A 162 -3.15 18.11 9.79
C GLU A 162 -3.85 19.47 9.72
N GLU A 163 -4.94 19.57 8.94
CA GLU A 163 -5.74 20.79 8.83
C GLU A 163 -6.46 21.13 10.15
N ALA A 164 -6.99 20.12 10.84
CA ALA A 164 -7.76 20.31 12.07
C ALA A 164 -6.88 20.73 13.27
N TYR A 165 -5.68 20.17 13.40
CA TYR A 165 -4.86 20.29 14.62
C TYR A 165 -3.48 20.92 14.41
N GLY A 166 -3.11 21.21 13.16
CA GLY A 166 -1.87 21.93 12.83
C GLY A 166 -0.60 21.10 12.89
N TYR A 167 -0.70 19.77 12.94
CA TYR A 167 0.44 18.85 12.85
C TYR A 167 0.94 18.69 11.41
N GLU A 168 2.12 18.11 11.28
CA GLU A 168 2.72 17.66 10.02
C GLU A 168 3.18 16.21 10.21
N VAL A 169 2.74 15.28 9.34
CA VAL A 169 3.05 13.85 9.49
C VAL A 169 4.02 13.41 8.41
N GLU A 170 5.24 13.06 8.81
CA GLU A 170 6.20 12.40 7.92
C GLU A 170 5.97 10.89 7.92
N VAL A 171 5.69 10.32 6.75
CA VAL A 171 5.42 8.90 6.58
C VAL A 171 6.67 8.18 6.07
N PHE A 172 7.17 7.22 6.84
CA PHE A 172 8.13 6.23 6.37
C PHE A 172 7.39 4.94 6.01
N SER A 173 7.42 4.57 4.73
CA SER A 173 6.74 3.41 4.18
C SER A 173 7.73 2.34 3.73
N ALA A 174 7.60 1.12 4.27
CA ALA A 174 8.44 -0.03 3.93
C ALA A 174 7.69 -1.35 4.19
N GLY A 175 8.31 -2.51 3.94
CA GLY A 175 7.76 -3.80 4.44
C GLY A 175 7.71 -3.82 5.98
N THR A 176 6.76 -4.56 6.58
CA THR A 176 6.48 -4.54 8.03
C THR A 176 7.73 -4.65 8.90
N GLY A 177 8.63 -5.58 8.59
CA GLY A 177 9.87 -5.76 9.36
C GLY A 177 10.73 -4.48 9.37
N LYS A 178 10.92 -3.85 8.21
CA LYS A 178 11.68 -2.59 8.09
C LYS A 178 10.97 -1.41 8.76
N ALA A 179 9.64 -1.36 8.71
CA ALA A 179 8.89 -0.33 9.40
C ALA A 179 9.06 -0.41 10.93
N ILE A 180 9.04 -1.63 11.46
CA ILE A 180 9.30 -1.90 12.89
C ILE A 180 10.76 -1.61 13.26
N GLU A 181 11.72 -2.03 12.44
CA GLU A 181 13.14 -1.71 12.64
C GLU A 181 13.40 -0.21 12.67
N ASN A 182 12.77 0.55 11.76
CA ASN A 182 12.85 2.01 11.75
C ASN A 182 12.38 2.62 13.07
N ALA A 183 11.30 2.11 13.67
CA ALA A 183 10.84 2.53 14.99
C ALA A 183 11.81 2.10 16.12
N LYS A 184 12.38 0.88 16.05
CA LYS A 184 13.40 0.41 17.00
C LYS A 184 14.69 1.23 16.97
N MET A 185 14.98 1.88 15.86
CA MET A 185 16.09 2.84 15.73
C MET A 185 15.74 4.25 16.25
N GLY A 186 14.51 4.49 16.72
CA GLY A 186 14.06 5.78 17.21
C GLY A 186 13.73 6.80 16.10
N ASN A 187 13.51 6.33 14.88
CA ASN A 187 13.19 7.18 13.74
C ASN A 187 11.67 7.36 13.51
N ALA A 188 10.84 6.83 14.41
CA ALA A 188 9.39 6.99 14.37
C ALA A 188 8.85 7.28 15.76
N ASP A 189 7.70 7.99 15.82
CA ASP A 189 6.98 8.30 17.05
C ASP A 189 5.82 7.34 17.28
N LEU A 190 5.30 6.76 16.19
CA LEU A 190 4.31 5.68 16.20
C LEU A 190 4.48 4.79 14.98
N ILE A 191 3.87 3.60 15.04
CA ILE A 191 3.77 2.69 13.91
C ILE A 191 2.31 2.34 13.61
N LEU A 192 1.99 2.15 12.32
CA LEU A 192 0.72 1.60 11.83
C LEU A 192 1.04 0.40 10.92
N VAL A 193 0.85 -0.79 11.43
CA VAL A 193 1.30 -2.04 10.79
C VAL A 193 0.25 -3.14 10.92
N HIS A 194 0.47 -4.29 10.26
CA HIS A 194 -0.50 -5.38 10.19
C HIS A 194 0.16 -6.78 10.28
N ALA A 195 1.11 -6.96 11.19
CA ALA A 195 1.74 -8.25 11.44
C ALA A 195 1.73 -8.56 12.94
N LYS A 196 0.63 -9.15 13.43
CA LYS A 196 0.34 -9.37 14.84
C LYS A 196 1.54 -9.92 15.64
N ALA A 197 2.21 -10.95 15.15
CA ALA A 197 3.33 -11.57 15.86
C ALA A 197 4.51 -10.60 16.04
N GLN A 198 4.82 -9.78 15.02
CA GLN A 198 5.89 -8.77 15.09
C GLN A 198 5.50 -7.59 15.99
N GLU A 199 4.21 -7.20 15.99
CA GLU A 199 3.65 -6.18 16.85
C GLU A 199 3.71 -6.61 18.32
N GLU A 200 3.29 -7.85 18.63
CA GLU A 200 3.38 -8.44 19.97
C GLU A 200 4.84 -8.55 20.45
N GLN A 201 5.78 -8.84 19.53
CA GLN A 201 7.21 -8.85 19.86
C GLN A 201 7.75 -7.44 20.13
N PHE A 202 7.29 -6.42 19.36
CA PHE A 202 7.64 -5.01 19.59
C PHE A 202 7.19 -4.53 20.97
N VAL A 203 6.00 -4.92 21.41
CA VAL A 203 5.49 -4.68 22.78
C VAL A 203 6.34 -5.43 23.82
N ALA A 204 6.59 -6.73 23.61
CA ALA A 204 7.35 -7.55 24.55
C ALA A 204 8.79 -7.07 24.73
N ASP A 205 9.40 -6.52 23.69
CA ASP A 205 10.74 -5.93 23.72
C ASP A 205 10.79 -4.53 24.38
N GLY A 206 9.62 -3.95 24.76
CA GLY A 206 9.52 -2.66 25.47
C GLY A 206 9.62 -1.43 24.55
N PHE A 207 9.41 -1.60 23.25
CA PHE A 207 9.45 -0.49 22.28
C PHE A 207 8.16 0.30 22.16
N SER A 208 7.05 -0.18 22.72
CA SER A 208 5.77 0.53 22.75
C SER A 208 5.43 1.03 24.15
N CYS A 209 4.46 1.92 24.22
CA CYS A 209 3.88 2.39 25.47
C CYS A 209 2.38 2.59 25.35
N ILE A 210 1.70 2.55 26.52
CA ILE A 210 0.29 2.92 26.61
C ILE A 210 0.18 4.45 26.53
N ILE A 211 -0.73 4.94 25.69
CA ILE A 211 -1.08 6.37 25.65
C ILE A 211 -2.28 6.67 26.55
N ASP A 212 -2.44 7.92 26.92
CA ASP A 212 -3.54 8.36 27.78
C ASP A 212 -4.91 7.99 27.15
N GLY A 213 -5.78 7.42 27.97
CA GLY A 213 -7.12 6.98 27.57
C GLY A 213 -7.19 5.55 27.02
N MET A 214 -6.05 4.87 26.84
CA MET A 214 -6.03 3.50 26.32
C MET A 214 -5.62 2.49 27.39
N GLU A 215 -6.06 1.24 27.24
CA GLU A 215 -5.75 0.14 28.16
C GLU A 215 -4.67 -0.82 27.60
N SER A 216 -4.29 -0.67 26.33
CA SER A 216 -3.36 -1.54 25.63
C SER A 216 -2.36 -0.73 24.82
N GLU A 217 -1.16 -1.27 24.66
CA GLU A 217 -0.12 -0.69 23.81
C GLU A 217 -0.38 -0.98 22.33
N ARG A 218 -0.99 -2.12 22.04
CA ARG A 218 -1.36 -2.57 20.69
C ARG A 218 -2.84 -2.28 20.44
N LEU A 219 -3.13 -1.29 19.59
CA LEU A 219 -4.47 -0.77 19.34
C LEU A 219 -4.94 -1.23 17.95
N SER A 220 -5.50 -2.45 17.90
CA SER A 220 -6.08 -3.01 16.68
C SER A 220 -7.45 -2.43 16.43
N TYR A 221 -7.63 -1.65 15.34
CA TYR A 221 -8.87 -0.89 15.17
C TYR A 221 -9.58 -1.11 13.83
N MET A 222 -8.84 -1.40 12.77
CA MET A 222 -9.42 -1.63 11.45
C MET A 222 -8.85 -2.87 10.78
N TYR A 223 -9.50 -3.33 9.73
CA TYR A 223 -9.03 -4.40 8.88
C TYR A 223 -9.41 -4.16 7.43
N ASN A 224 -8.70 -4.79 6.53
CA ASN A 224 -9.14 -5.02 5.17
C ASN A 224 -9.03 -6.51 4.83
N TYR A 225 -9.34 -6.86 3.58
CA TYR A 225 -9.14 -8.21 3.09
C TYR A 225 -7.99 -8.27 2.11
N PHE A 226 -7.19 -9.32 2.21
CA PHE A 226 -6.49 -9.81 1.06
C PHE A 226 -7.49 -10.39 0.07
N VAL A 227 -7.12 -10.40 -1.18
CA VAL A 227 -7.87 -11.03 -2.27
C VAL A 227 -6.94 -11.94 -3.05
N LEU A 228 -7.46 -13.08 -3.48
CA LEU A 228 -6.77 -13.96 -4.40
C LEU A 228 -7.27 -13.64 -5.81
N CYS A 229 -6.34 -13.12 -6.61
CA CYS A 229 -6.60 -12.72 -7.99
C CYS A 229 -5.98 -13.72 -8.96
N GLY A 230 -6.46 -13.72 -10.19
CA GLY A 230 -5.95 -14.56 -11.25
C GLY A 230 -6.61 -14.27 -12.59
N PRO A 231 -6.26 -15.01 -13.65
CA PRO A 231 -6.84 -14.82 -14.98
C PRO A 231 -8.35 -15.06 -14.97
N ALA A 232 -9.10 -14.27 -15.74
CA ALA A 232 -10.57 -14.29 -15.74
C ALA A 232 -11.16 -15.64 -16.19
N ASP A 233 -10.41 -16.47 -16.95
CA ASP A 233 -10.81 -17.82 -17.34
C ASP A 233 -10.58 -18.89 -16.26
N ASP A 234 -9.95 -18.52 -15.16
CA ASP A 234 -9.76 -19.31 -13.94
C ASP A 234 -9.38 -20.79 -14.17
N PRO A 235 -8.27 -21.08 -14.81
CA PRO A 235 -7.93 -22.44 -15.22
C PRO A 235 -7.69 -23.41 -14.05
N ALA A 236 -7.41 -22.91 -12.84
CA ALA A 236 -7.28 -23.74 -11.63
C ALA A 236 -8.60 -23.94 -10.87
N GLY A 237 -9.70 -23.27 -11.26
CA GLY A 237 -11.00 -23.38 -10.60
C GLY A 237 -11.03 -22.77 -9.20
N VAL A 238 -10.29 -21.71 -8.99
CA VAL A 238 -10.15 -21.01 -7.71
C VAL A 238 -11.48 -20.39 -7.24
N ALA A 239 -12.25 -19.80 -8.18
CA ALA A 239 -13.52 -19.16 -7.89
C ALA A 239 -14.54 -20.12 -7.27
N ASP A 240 -14.55 -21.38 -7.71
CA ASP A 240 -15.48 -22.43 -7.25
C ASP A 240 -14.99 -23.15 -5.97
N ALA A 241 -13.76 -22.88 -5.49
CA ALA A 241 -13.27 -23.49 -4.27
C ALA A 241 -14.11 -23.11 -3.04
N GLU A 242 -14.24 -23.99 -2.03
CA GLU A 242 -15.05 -23.78 -0.83
C GLU A 242 -14.56 -22.56 -0.04
N ASP A 243 -13.25 -22.46 0.13
CA ASP A 243 -12.57 -21.37 0.84
C ASP A 243 -11.21 -21.05 0.17
N VAL A 244 -10.47 -20.09 0.72
CA VAL A 244 -9.17 -19.70 0.18
C VAL A 244 -8.12 -20.81 0.33
N LEU A 245 -8.19 -21.64 1.37
CA LEU A 245 -7.24 -22.75 1.56
C LEU A 245 -7.44 -23.82 0.48
N ALA A 246 -8.71 -24.14 0.14
CA ALA A 246 -9.03 -25.02 -0.97
C ALA A 246 -8.62 -24.41 -2.32
N ALA A 247 -8.70 -23.08 -2.49
CA ALA A 247 -8.24 -22.37 -3.67
C ALA A 247 -6.71 -22.50 -3.86
N PHE A 248 -5.93 -22.29 -2.79
CA PHE A 248 -4.48 -22.49 -2.81
C PHE A 248 -4.09 -23.96 -3.09
N GLN A 249 -4.86 -24.92 -2.54
CA GLN A 249 -4.69 -26.33 -2.87
C GLN A 249 -4.94 -26.59 -4.36
N SER A 250 -5.99 -26.00 -4.96
CA SER A 250 -6.30 -26.15 -6.39
C SER A 250 -5.18 -25.60 -7.29
N ILE A 251 -4.60 -24.45 -6.94
CA ILE A 251 -3.44 -23.89 -7.67
C ILE A 251 -2.26 -24.85 -7.58
N ALA A 252 -1.95 -25.36 -6.40
CA ALA A 252 -0.85 -26.31 -6.20
C ALA A 252 -1.03 -27.62 -6.95
N ASP A 253 -2.24 -28.20 -6.94
CA ASP A 253 -2.56 -29.47 -7.61
C ASP A 253 -2.50 -29.35 -9.12
N SER A 254 -2.99 -28.24 -9.67
CA SER A 254 -2.97 -27.94 -11.09
C SER A 254 -1.64 -27.37 -11.59
N LYS A 255 -0.76 -26.92 -10.66
CA LYS A 255 0.53 -26.28 -10.95
C LYS A 255 0.43 -25.08 -11.89
N TYR A 256 -0.64 -24.31 -11.75
CA TYR A 256 -0.75 -23.03 -12.45
C TYR A 256 0.18 -22.00 -11.85
N THR A 257 0.70 -21.12 -12.68
CA THR A 257 1.64 -20.09 -12.26
C THR A 257 1.04 -19.22 -11.14
N PHE A 258 1.81 -19.08 -10.07
CA PHE A 258 1.53 -18.19 -8.95
C PHE A 258 2.70 -17.24 -8.73
N ILE A 259 2.42 -15.94 -8.61
CA ILE A 259 3.42 -14.91 -8.31
C ILE A 259 3.38 -14.63 -6.81
N SER A 260 4.47 -14.99 -6.14
CA SER A 260 4.71 -14.61 -4.75
C SER A 260 5.55 -13.35 -4.69
N ARG A 261 5.26 -12.48 -3.73
CA ARG A 261 6.13 -11.32 -3.48
C ARG A 261 7.55 -11.72 -3.11
N GLY A 262 7.73 -12.76 -2.30
CA GLY A 262 9.03 -13.30 -1.92
C GLY A 262 9.92 -12.35 -1.10
N ASP A 263 9.37 -11.27 -0.54
CA ASP A 263 10.10 -10.13 0.04
C ASP A 263 9.94 -9.99 1.58
N ASN A 264 9.41 -11.03 2.23
CA ASN A 264 9.09 -11.04 3.67
C ASN A 264 8.13 -9.93 4.13
N SER A 265 7.32 -9.36 3.21
CA SER A 265 6.24 -8.44 3.55
C SER A 265 5.09 -9.13 4.28
N GLY A 266 4.14 -8.32 4.79
CA GLY A 266 2.91 -8.83 5.39
C GLY A 266 2.10 -9.69 4.41
N THR A 267 2.01 -9.30 3.14
CA THR A 267 1.35 -10.09 2.08
C THR A 267 2.06 -11.42 1.84
N HIS A 268 3.40 -11.42 1.75
CA HIS A 268 4.18 -12.66 1.61
C HIS A 268 3.99 -13.58 2.84
N THR A 269 4.03 -13.02 4.05
CA THR A 269 3.77 -13.79 5.28
C THR A 269 2.36 -14.39 5.29
N LYS A 270 1.34 -13.64 4.85
CA LYS A 270 -0.04 -14.13 4.72
C LYS A 270 -0.13 -15.25 3.68
N GLU A 271 0.42 -15.03 2.49
CA GLU A 271 0.47 -16.02 1.41
C GLU A 271 1.04 -17.36 1.89
N LEU A 272 2.20 -17.32 2.56
CA LEU A 272 2.84 -18.53 3.10
C LEU A 272 1.95 -19.31 4.09
N SER A 273 1.06 -18.63 4.81
CA SER A 273 0.12 -19.26 5.74
C SER A 273 -1.09 -19.95 5.07
N LEU A 274 -1.29 -19.71 3.76
CA LEU A 274 -2.42 -20.25 2.99
C LEU A 274 -2.05 -21.50 2.18
N TRP A 275 -0.76 -21.73 1.95
CA TRP A 275 -0.31 -22.94 1.24
C TRP A 275 -0.54 -24.19 2.08
N PRO A 276 -0.86 -25.33 1.45
CA PRO A 276 -0.93 -26.62 2.12
C PRO A 276 0.37 -26.94 2.86
N GLU A 277 0.29 -27.32 4.13
CA GLU A 277 1.48 -27.69 4.94
C GLU A 277 2.34 -28.79 4.28
N SER A 278 1.71 -29.68 3.49
CA SER A 278 2.38 -30.76 2.79
C SER A 278 3.40 -30.31 1.75
N LEU A 279 3.30 -29.06 1.26
CA LEU A 279 4.26 -28.49 0.33
C LEU A 279 5.52 -27.99 1.05
N GLY A 280 5.42 -27.63 2.32
CA GLY A 280 6.53 -27.11 3.10
C GLY A 280 7.08 -25.78 2.60
N ILE A 281 6.29 -25.00 1.83
CA ILE A 281 6.71 -23.69 1.32
C ILE A 281 6.86 -22.70 2.49
N THR A 282 8.01 -22.06 2.57
CA THR A 282 8.36 -21.05 3.57
C THR A 282 9.08 -19.88 2.90
N ALA A 283 9.51 -18.88 3.67
CA ALA A 283 10.31 -17.77 3.15
C ALA A 283 11.72 -18.19 2.67
N GLU A 284 12.18 -19.39 3.04
CA GLU A 284 13.50 -19.88 2.66
C GLU A 284 13.49 -20.41 1.21
N PRO A 285 14.39 -19.94 0.33
CA PRO A 285 14.42 -20.33 -1.10
C PRO A 285 14.50 -21.82 -1.34
N ASP A 286 15.18 -22.56 -0.47
CA ASP A 286 15.31 -24.02 -0.61
C ASP A 286 13.96 -24.75 -0.41
N SER A 287 12.99 -24.13 0.28
CA SER A 287 11.68 -24.73 0.56
C SER A 287 10.78 -24.87 -0.67
N PHE A 288 10.96 -24.01 -1.67
CA PHE A 288 10.19 -24.01 -2.91
C PHE A 288 11.01 -24.35 -4.17
N ALA A 289 12.24 -24.81 -3.99
CA ALA A 289 13.13 -25.14 -5.10
C ALA A 289 12.52 -26.18 -6.10
N ASP A 290 11.71 -27.11 -5.60
CA ASP A 290 11.02 -28.12 -6.40
C ASP A 290 9.75 -27.60 -7.11
N TYR A 291 9.33 -26.36 -6.83
CA TYR A 291 8.08 -25.76 -7.32
C TYR A 291 8.30 -24.60 -8.31
N THR A 292 9.54 -24.28 -8.66
CA THR A 292 9.91 -23.13 -9.48
C THR A 292 9.31 -23.13 -10.91
N GLU A 293 8.72 -24.23 -11.34
CA GLU A 293 7.98 -24.30 -12.62
C GLU A 293 6.65 -23.55 -12.58
N TRP A 294 6.04 -23.39 -11.37
CA TRP A 294 4.75 -22.76 -11.20
C TRP A 294 4.72 -21.74 -10.05
N TYR A 295 5.59 -21.83 -9.06
CA TYR A 295 5.72 -20.87 -7.93
C TYR A 295 6.90 -19.94 -8.19
N ILE A 296 6.59 -18.66 -8.47
CA ILE A 296 7.58 -17.64 -8.81
C ILE A 296 7.72 -16.67 -7.66
N SER A 297 8.85 -16.74 -6.95
CA SER A 297 9.22 -15.76 -5.93
C SER A 297 9.84 -14.53 -6.60
N ALA A 298 9.07 -13.46 -6.74
CA ALA A 298 9.47 -12.26 -7.49
C ALA A 298 10.48 -11.39 -6.75
N ASN A 299 10.50 -11.45 -5.41
CA ASN A 299 11.27 -10.56 -4.54
C ASN A 299 11.07 -9.07 -4.90
N ALA A 300 9.80 -8.69 -5.08
CA ALA A 300 9.40 -7.39 -5.60
C ALA A 300 8.23 -6.77 -4.83
N GLY A 301 7.99 -5.48 -5.01
CA GLY A 301 6.82 -4.78 -4.50
C GLY A 301 5.51 -5.25 -5.15
N MET A 302 4.37 -4.96 -4.50
CA MET A 302 3.06 -5.47 -4.92
C MET A 302 2.69 -5.03 -6.35
N GLY A 303 2.93 -3.75 -6.70
CA GLY A 303 2.64 -3.25 -8.04
C GLY A 303 3.35 -4.02 -9.13
N ALA A 304 4.66 -4.24 -8.98
CA ALA A 304 5.44 -5.04 -9.94
C ALA A 304 4.94 -6.50 -10.02
N CYS A 305 4.55 -7.09 -8.88
CA CYS A 305 4.00 -8.45 -8.85
C CYS A 305 2.65 -8.54 -9.57
N LEU A 306 1.78 -7.53 -9.46
CA LEU A 306 0.50 -7.46 -10.17
C LEU A 306 0.70 -7.35 -11.68
N VAL A 307 1.64 -6.51 -12.13
CA VAL A 307 2.01 -6.43 -13.55
C VAL A 307 2.52 -7.77 -14.07
N MET A 308 3.39 -8.46 -13.30
CA MET A 308 3.87 -9.80 -13.68
C MET A 308 2.72 -10.82 -13.74
N ALA A 309 1.79 -10.78 -12.79
CA ALA A 309 0.64 -11.69 -12.78
C ALA A 309 -0.27 -11.48 -14.01
N GLU A 310 -0.53 -10.23 -14.38
CA GLU A 310 -1.29 -9.87 -15.57
C GLU A 310 -0.60 -10.37 -16.85
N GLU A 311 0.70 -10.08 -17.02
CA GLU A 311 1.47 -10.49 -18.20
C GLU A 311 1.57 -12.01 -18.37
N MET A 312 1.63 -12.74 -17.25
CA MET A 312 1.81 -14.20 -17.24
C MET A 312 0.51 -14.98 -17.16
N GLY A 313 -0.63 -14.31 -16.95
CA GLY A 313 -1.90 -14.97 -16.65
C GLY A 313 -1.81 -15.80 -15.38
N ALA A 314 -1.16 -15.26 -14.33
CA ALA A 314 -0.83 -15.98 -13.12
C ALA A 314 -1.80 -15.62 -11.97
N TYR A 315 -1.86 -16.48 -10.96
CA TYR A 315 -2.53 -16.20 -9.69
C TYR A 315 -1.62 -15.38 -8.77
N ILE A 316 -2.22 -14.57 -7.91
CA ILE A 316 -1.51 -13.70 -6.97
C ILE A 316 -2.39 -13.37 -5.77
N LEU A 317 -1.80 -13.32 -4.57
CA LEU A 317 -2.41 -12.74 -3.38
C LEU A 317 -2.04 -11.27 -3.28
N THR A 318 -3.02 -10.40 -3.10
CA THR A 318 -2.82 -8.95 -2.90
C THR A 318 -3.84 -8.41 -1.91
N ASP A 319 -3.66 -7.20 -1.39
CA ASP A 319 -4.75 -6.50 -0.73
C ASP A 319 -5.73 -5.90 -1.76
N LYS A 320 -7.01 -5.80 -1.35
CA LYS A 320 -8.08 -5.38 -2.25
C LYS A 320 -7.87 -3.96 -2.77
N ALA A 321 -7.39 -3.05 -1.92
CA ALA A 321 -7.20 -1.65 -2.30
C ALA A 321 -6.13 -1.51 -3.41
N THR A 322 -4.97 -2.15 -3.23
CA THR A 322 -3.90 -2.15 -4.25
C THR A 322 -4.39 -2.76 -5.57
N PHE A 323 -5.18 -3.85 -5.51
CA PHE A 323 -5.73 -4.45 -6.72
C PHE A 323 -6.70 -3.50 -7.45
N LEU A 324 -7.59 -2.83 -6.72
CA LEU A 324 -8.53 -1.88 -7.34
C LEU A 324 -7.81 -0.68 -7.95
N THR A 325 -6.76 -0.18 -7.31
CA THR A 325 -5.88 0.85 -7.87
C THR A 325 -5.19 0.36 -9.15
N PHE A 326 -4.69 -0.88 -9.16
CA PHE A 326 -4.10 -1.51 -10.34
C PHE A 326 -5.10 -1.54 -11.52
N VAL A 327 -6.34 -1.95 -11.26
CA VAL A 327 -7.39 -1.99 -12.30
C VAL A 327 -7.77 -0.59 -12.75
N ALA A 328 -7.91 0.38 -11.84
CA ALA A 328 -8.24 1.76 -12.16
C ALA A 328 -7.16 2.46 -13.01
N ASN A 329 -5.92 2.00 -12.92
CA ASN A 329 -4.78 2.48 -13.72
C ASN A 329 -4.50 1.59 -14.95
N ASP A 330 -5.49 0.89 -15.49
CA ASP A 330 -5.37 0.05 -16.69
C ASP A 330 -4.24 -1.01 -16.60
N GLY A 331 -3.99 -1.54 -15.40
CA GLY A 331 -2.95 -2.54 -15.19
C GLY A 331 -1.53 -1.99 -15.09
N VAL A 332 -1.37 -0.69 -14.88
CA VAL A 332 -0.07 -0.03 -14.69
C VAL A 332 0.10 0.39 -13.23
N MET A 333 1.25 0.09 -12.65
CA MET A 333 1.66 0.54 -11.30
C MET A 333 3.06 1.14 -11.38
N ASP A 334 3.23 2.32 -10.75
CA ASP A 334 4.52 3.02 -10.67
C ASP A 334 5.48 2.40 -9.63
#